data_43cc03de76c1035e442c74d06deee218
#
_entry.id   43cc03de76c1035e442c74d06deee218
#
_cell.length_a   1.000
_cell.length_b   1.000
_cell.length_c   1.000
_cell.angle_alpha   90.00
_cell.angle_beta   90.00
_cell.angle_gamma   90.00
#
_symmetry.space_group_name_H-M   'P 1'
#
loop_
_entity.id
_entity.type
_entity.pdbx_description
1 polymer ?
#
loop_
_entity_poly.entity_id
_entity_poly.type
_entity_poly.pdbx_seq_one_letter_code
_entity_poly.pdbx_strand_id
1 'polypeptide(L)'
;MGMDLCYYGIKEEEIPKILDGNFDEDFSELEPLYKTRVFSIKDFYFLYTGGKELEEVDFQGKNERDIFTEALLGEVTVSFAPEDIYSYCSCKEKVKEIANFLNKIDIKNYFEKIGTIEEITDKNFKGEDFTYLGVKTIRKFYSSMEEEEYIFDVKATTDEFNELKEFYNKLANENLALYIYIF
;
A
#
# COMPACT_ATOMS: atom_id res chain seq x y z
N MET A 1 6.69 12.79 6.50
CA MET A 1 7.54 12.23 5.45
C MET A 1 6.75 11.11 4.82
N GLY A 2 6.42 11.21 3.51
CA GLY A 2 5.69 10.18 2.79
C GLY A 2 6.53 8.91 2.71
N MET A 3 5.92 7.75 2.86
CA MET A 3 6.57 6.46 2.69
C MET A 3 6.18 5.94 1.31
N ASP A 4 7.17 5.80 0.44
CA ASP A 4 6.95 5.31 -0.92
C ASP A 4 7.32 3.83 -1.00
N LEU A 5 6.41 3.00 -1.50
CA LEU A 5 6.69 1.60 -1.74
C LEU A 5 6.81 1.32 -3.23
N CYS A 6 7.87 0.64 -3.61
CA CYS A 6 8.04 0.09 -4.94
C CYS A 6 7.74 -1.41 -4.95
N TYR A 7 6.83 -1.81 -5.81
CA TYR A 7 6.44 -3.20 -6.05
C TYR A 7 7.07 -3.67 -7.34
N TYR A 8 7.73 -4.80 -7.28
CA TYR A 8 8.46 -5.41 -8.40
C TYR A 8 7.94 -6.81 -8.67
N GLY A 9 7.51 -7.07 -9.90
CA GLY A 9 7.22 -8.41 -10.38
C GLY A 9 8.52 -9.12 -10.74
N ILE A 10 8.84 -10.19 -10.06
CA ILE A 10 10.07 -10.96 -10.20
C ILE A 10 9.78 -12.43 -10.47
N LYS A 11 10.79 -13.15 -10.96
CA LYS A 11 10.71 -14.60 -11.07
C LYS A 11 10.81 -15.24 -9.69
N GLU A 12 10.11 -16.36 -9.47
CA GLU A 12 10.12 -17.10 -8.21
C GLU A 12 11.52 -17.51 -7.76
N GLU A 13 12.40 -17.82 -8.68
CA GLU A 13 13.78 -18.22 -8.41
C GLU A 13 14.66 -17.12 -7.81
N GLU A 14 14.20 -15.86 -7.83
CA GLU A 14 14.89 -14.73 -7.20
C GLU A 14 14.62 -14.63 -5.69
N ILE A 15 13.49 -15.18 -5.19
CA ILE A 15 13.12 -15.09 -3.77
C ILE A 15 14.19 -15.66 -2.83
N PRO A 16 14.77 -16.86 -3.07
CA PRO A 16 15.81 -17.37 -2.17
C PRO A 16 17.02 -16.44 -2.07
N LYS A 17 17.41 -15.79 -3.15
CA LYS A 17 18.55 -14.85 -3.14
C LYS A 17 18.24 -13.63 -2.28
N ILE A 18 16.99 -13.12 -2.35
CA ILE A 18 16.51 -12.00 -1.53
C ILE A 18 16.53 -12.37 -0.05
N LEU A 19 16.03 -13.57 0.30
CA LEU A 19 15.94 -14.05 1.68
C LEU A 19 17.31 -14.33 2.30
N ASP A 20 18.28 -14.77 1.50
CA ASP A 20 19.64 -15.07 1.96
C ASP A 20 20.48 -13.81 2.27
N GLY A 21 19.93 -12.62 2.02
CA GLY A 21 20.60 -11.34 2.29
C GLY A 21 21.84 -11.09 1.41
N ASN A 22 22.01 -11.88 0.35
CA ASN A 22 23.13 -11.76 -0.60
C ASN A 22 22.91 -10.66 -1.66
N PHE A 23 21.89 -9.83 -1.47
CA PHE A 23 21.73 -8.63 -2.27
C PHE A 23 22.63 -7.53 -1.73
N ASP A 24 23.60 -7.10 -2.53
CA ASP A 24 24.24 -5.81 -2.35
C ASP A 24 23.14 -4.72 -2.43
N GLU A 25 23.33 -3.62 -1.68
CA GLU A 25 22.42 -2.45 -1.64
C GLU A 25 22.06 -1.91 -3.04
N ASP A 26 22.77 -2.37 -4.04
CA ASP A 26 22.56 -2.04 -5.45
C ASP A 26 21.63 -3.08 -6.10
N PHE A 27 20.31 -2.79 -6.07
CA PHE A 27 19.26 -3.58 -6.73
C PHE A 27 19.48 -3.79 -8.25
N SER A 28 20.66 -3.43 -8.76
CA SER A 28 21.07 -3.60 -10.15
C SER A 28 21.08 -5.06 -10.63
N GLU A 29 21.13 -6.03 -9.71
CA GLU A 29 21.09 -7.45 -10.02
C GLU A 29 19.66 -8.00 -10.15
N LEU A 30 18.63 -7.30 -9.63
CA LEU A 30 17.24 -7.64 -9.86
C LEU A 30 16.80 -7.05 -11.21
N GLU A 31 16.49 -7.91 -12.17
CA GLU A 31 15.80 -7.51 -13.40
C GLU A 31 14.28 -7.65 -13.21
N PRO A 32 13.59 -6.64 -12.64
CA PRO A 32 12.16 -6.72 -12.46
C PRO A 32 11.48 -6.72 -13.82
N LEU A 33 10.56 -7.67 -14.03
CA LEU A 33 9.77 -7.73 -15.25
C LEU A 33 8.71 -6.64 -15.28
N TYR A 34 8.22 -6.25 -14.10
CA TYR A 34 7.23 -5.19 -13.92
C TYR A 34 7.53 -4.41 -12.65
N LYS A 35 7.11 -3.14 -12.67
CA LYS A 35 7.26 -2.23 -11.53
C LYS A 35 6.04 -1.32 -11.41
N THR A 36 5.59 -1.09 -10.19
CA THR A 36 4.67 0.00 -9.85
C THR A 36 5.09 0.66 -8.53
N ARG A 37 4.65 1.90 -8.30
CA ARG A 37 4.85 2.61 -7.03
C ARG A 37 3.48 2.82 -6.39
N VAL A 38 3.44 2.69 -5.07
CA VAL A 38 2.23 2.90 -4.28
C VAL A 38 2.56 3.89 -3.16
N PHE A 39 1.83 4.99 -3.12
CA PHE A 39 2.01 6.07 -2.16
C PHE A 39 0.98 6.02 -1.03
N SER A 40 -0.21 5.51 -1.32
CA SER A 40 -1.38 5.56 -0.44
C SER A 40 -1.59 4.30 0.40
N ILE A 41 -0.54 3.52 0.72
CA ILE A 41 -0.71 2.26 1.46
C ILE A 41 -1.36 2.47 2.83
N LYS A 42 -1.00 3.56 3.52
CA LYS A 42 -1.59 3.91 4.81
C LYS A 42 -3.07 4.24 4.67
N ASP A 43 -3.43 4.95 3.61
CA ASP A 43 -4.82 5.29 3.30
C ASP A 43 -5.61 4.02 2.97
N PHE A 44 -5.05 3.10 2.18
CA PHE A 44 -5.71 1.83 1.87
C PHE A 44 -5.98 1.00 3.13
N TYR A 45 -4.97 0.88 4.00
CA TYR A 45 -5.12 0.15 5.26
C TYR A 45 -6.16 0.81 6.17
N PHE A 46 -6.09 2.12 6.32
CA PHE A 46 -7.03 2.90 7.10
C PHE A 46 -8.47 2.72 6.61
N LEU A 47 -8.69 2.83 5.31
CA LEU A 47 -9.98 2.63 4.68
C LEU A 47 -10.51 1.21 4.93
N TYR A 48 -9.70 0.20 4.63
CA TYR A 48 -10.08 -1.19 4.75
C TYR A 48 -10.43 -1.60 6.18
N THR A 49 -9.64 -1.15 7.15
CA THR A 49 -9.82 -1.50 8.58
C THR A 49 -10.86 -0.65 9.29
N GLY A 50 -11.40 0.38 8.64
CA GLY A 50 -12.37 1.30 9.23
C GLY A 50 -11.75 2.27 10.23
N GLY A 51 -10.50 2.67 9.99
CA GLY A 51 -9.83 3.75 10.73
C GLY A 51 -8.64 3.33 11.60
N LYS A 52 -8.08 2.13 11.40
CA LYS A 52 -6.81 1.76 12.03
C LYS A 52 -5.63 2.27 11.20
N GLU A 53 -4.56 2.65 11.85
CA GLU A 53 -3.32 3.04 11.21
C GLU A 53 -2.35 1.84 11.14
N LEU A 54 -1.49 1.83 10.11
CA LEU A 54 -0.35 0.94 10.06
C LEU A 54 0.69 1.39 11.07
N GLU A 55 1.04 0.51 11.99
CA GLU A 55 2.04 0.76 13.03
C GLU A 55 3.42 0.24 12.60
N GLU A 56 4.47 0.70 13.28
CA GLU A 56 5.85 0.25 13.01
C GLU A 56 6.00 -1.28 13.12
N VAL A 57 5.31 -1.90 14.08
CA VAL A 57 5.30 -3.36 14.28
C VAL A 57 4.76 -4.13 13.07
N ASP A 58 3.86 -3.54 12.29
CA ASP A 58 3.33 -4.15 11.07
C ASP A 58 4.40 -4.18 9.97
N PHE A 59 5.17 -3.09 9.83
CA PHE A 59 6.30 -3.03 8.91
C PHE A 59 7.41 -4.00 9.31
N GLN A 60 7.65 -4.20 10.60
CA GLN A 60 8.63 -5.15 11.11
C GLN A 60 8.21 -6.62 10.94
N GLY A 61 6.96 -6.89 10.56
CA GLY A 61 6.43 -8.24 10.43
C GLY A 61 6.30 -8.98 11.76
N LYS A 62 6.19 -8.26 12.88
CA LYS A 62 6.02 -8.84 14.21
C LYS A 62 4.59 -9.27 14.51
N ASN A 63 3.63 -8.70 13.80
CA ASN A 63 2.23 -9.06 13.88
C ASN A 63 1.88 -10.10 12.81
N GLU A 64 0.94 -10.98 13.10
CA GLU A 64 0.30 -11.81 12.08
C GLU A 64 -0.46 -10.92 11.10
N ARG A 65 -0.16 -11.07 9.81
CA ARG A 65 -0.77 -10.28 8.74
C ARG A 65 -2.00 -10.98 8.19
N ASP A 66 -3.06 -10.22 8.00
CA ASP A 66 -4.15 -10.67 7.15
C ASP A 66 -3.79 -10.49 5.66
N ILE A 67 -4.60 -11.06 4.79
CA ILE A 67 -4.35 -11.03 3.34
C ILE A 67 -4.32 -9.61 2.77
N PHE A 68 -5.03 -8.64 3.38
CA PHE A 68 -4.98 -7.26 2.94
C PHE A 68 -3.66 -6.60 3.32
N THR A 69 -3.18 -6.84 4.54
CA THR A 69 -1.87 -6.38 4.99
C THR A 69 -0.75 -7.02 4.16
N GLU A 70 -0.87 -8.31 3.82
CA GLU A 70 0.06 -8.99 2.90
C GLU A 70 0.05 -8.38 1.49
N ALA A 71 -1.10 -7.88 1.02
CA ALA A 71 -1.17 -7.16 -0.25
C ALA A 71 -0.41 -5.82 -0.21
N LEU A 72 -0.28 -5.20 0.95
CA LEU A 72 0.45 -3.95 1.13
C LEU A 72 1.93 -4.15 1.47
N LEU A 73 2.24 -5.16 2.30
CA LEU A 73 3.56 -5.36 2.88
C LEU A 73 4.17 -6.74 2.57
N GLY A 74 3.60 -7.50 1.63
CA GLY A 74 4.09 -8.84 1.30
C GLY A 74 3.84 -9.90 2.38
N GLU A 75 4.10 -11.16 2.01
CA GLU A 75 3.95 -12.33 2.88
C GLU A 75 5.09 -12.44 3.90
N VAL A 76 6.31 -12.18 3.48
CA VAL A 76 7.52 -12.31 4.29
C VAL A 76 8.26 -10.99 4.37
N THR A 77 8.63 -10.59 5.61
CA THR A 77 9.49 -9.44 5.82
C THR A 77 10.95 -9.85 5.70
N VAL A 78 11.71 -9.11 4.91
CA VAL A 78 13.15 -9.24 4.77
C VAL A 78 13.78 -8.04 5.49
N SER A 79 14.54 -8.30 6.55
CA SER A 79 15.23 -7.25 7.31
C SER A 79 16.68 -7.17 6.86
N PHE A 80 17.12 -5.98 6.51
CA PHE A 80 18.54 -5.70 6.24
C PHE A 80 19.12 -4.97 7.46
N ALA A 81 20.04 -5.61 8.18
CA ALA A 81 20.80 -4.91 9.21
C ALA A 81 21.88 -4.04 8.53
N PRO A 82 22.21 -2.82 9.03
CA PRO A 82 21.93 -2.28 10.36
C PRO A 82 20.90 -1.16 10.46
N GLU A 83 20.14 -0.82 9.41
CA GLU A 83 19.44 0.48 9.33
C GLU A 83 17.91 0.42 9.39
N ASP A 84 17.30 -0.63 9.95
CA ASP A 84 15.83 -0.78 10.02
C ASP A 84 15.11 -0.58 8.64
N ILE A 85 15.81 -0.88 7.55
CA ILE A 85 15.24 -0.89 6.21
C ILE A 85 14.52 -2.23 6.03
N TYR A 86 13.22 -2.16 5.75
CA TYR A 86 12.41 -3.33 5.51
C TYR A 86 12.11 -3.47 4.03
N SER A 87 12.24 -4.68 3.54
CA SER A 87 11.67 -5.10 2.27
C SER A 87 10.81 -6.34 2.48
N TYR A 88 10.04 -6.69 1.49
CA TYR A 88 9.09 -7.78 1.61
C TYR A 88 9.06 -8.60 0.34
N CYS A 89 8.66 -9.85 0.47
CA CYS A 89 8.41 -10.69 -0.70
C CYS A 89 7.16 -11.54 -0.50
N SER A 90 6.59 -11.98 -1.63
CA SER A 90 5.51 -12.96 -1.67
C SER A 90 5.77 -13.95 -2.80
N CYS A 91 5.57 -15.23 -2.52
CA CYS A 91 5.65 -16.26 -3.54
C CYS A 91 4.51 -16.11 -4.58
N LYS A 92 4.65 -16.73 -5.74
CA LYS A 92 3.65 -16.63 -6.82
C LYS A 92 2.28 -17.17 -6.44
N GLU A 93 2.21 -18.16 -5.56
CA GLU A 93 0.95 -18.71 -5.03
C GLU A 93 0.24 -17.66 -4.17
N LYS A 94 0.98 -16.97 -3.30
CA LYS A 94 0.46 -15.87 -2.48
C LYS A 94 0.02 -14.70 -3.36
N VAL A 95 0.77 -14.34 -4.37
CA VAL A 95 0.38 -13.30 -5.35
C VAL A 95 -0.96 -13.61 -5.99
N LYS A 96 -1.23 -14.87 -6.38
CA LYS A 96 -2.53 -15.29 -6.92
C LYS A 96 -3.65 -15.19 -5.89
N GLU A 97 -3.38 -15.58 -4.66
CA GLU A 97 -4.34 -15.46 -3.55
C GLU A 97 -4.71 -14.00 -3.32
N ILE A 98 -3.72 -13.12 -3.25
CA ILE A 98 -3.90 -11.68 -3.07
C ILE A 98 -4.67 -11.08 -4.26
N ALA A 99 -4.33 -11.40 -5.50
CA ALA A 99 -5.04 -10.93 -6.68
C ALA A 99 -6.52 -11.29 -6.64
N ASN A 100 -6.83 -12.56 -6.32
CA ASN A 100 -8.21 -13.04 -6.18
C ASN A 100 -8.96 -12.34 -5.04
N PHE A 101 -8.28 -12.02 -3.95
CA PHE A 101 -8.85 -11.29 -2.83
C PHE A 101 -9.12 -9.83 -3.20
N LEU A 102 -8.14 -9.11 -3.75
CA LEU A 102 -8.27 -7.71 -4.14
C LEU A 102 -9.38 -7.50 -5.19
N ASN A 103 -9.59 -8.46 -6.09
CA ASN A 103 -10.66 -8.39 -7.09
C ASN A 103 -12.07 -8.37 -6.48
N LYS A 104 -12.24 -8.82 -5.25
CA LYS A 104 -13.52 -8.76 -4.51
C LYS A 104 -13.72 -7.44 -3.78
N ILE A 105 -12.69 -6.60 -3.70
CA ILE A 105 -12.74 -5.32 -3.00
C ILE A 105 -13.07 -4.20 -3.98
N ASP A 106 -14.13 -3.46 -3.67
CA ASP A 106 -14.36 -2.13 -4.22
C ASP A 106 -14.05 -1.11 -3.13
N ILE A 107 -12.89 -0.44 -3.25
CA ILE A 107 -12.41 0.50 -2.23
C ILE A 107 -13.38 1.67 -2.02
N LYS A 108 -14.18 2.03 -3.01
CA LYS A 108 -15.18 3.08 -2.89
C LYS A 108 -16.19 2.83 -1.78
N ASN A 109 -16.56 1.56 -1.57
CA ASN A 109 -17.52 1.18 -0.52
C ASN A 109 -16.98 1.39 0.90
N TYR A 110 -15.66 1.56 1.04
CA TYR A 110 -15.02 1.78 2.34
C TYR A 110 -14.98 3.26 2.72
N PHE A 111 -14.95 4.15 1.75
CA PHE A 111 -15.00 5.58 2.02
C PHE A 111 -16.29 5.98 2.77
N GLU A 112 -17.45 5.47 2.32
CA GLU A 112 -18.74 5.77 2.94
C GLU A 112 -18.84 5.26 4.39
N LYS A 113 -18.09 4.22 4.72
CA LYS A 113 -18.05 3.66 6.10
C LYS A 113 -17.26 4.53 7.07
N ILE A 114 -16.32 5.33 6.56
CA ILE A 114 -15.43 6.15 7.39
C ILE A 114 -16.02 7.51 7.66
N GLY A 115 -16.71 8.10 6.68
CA GLY A 115 -17.25 9.45 6.81
C GLY A 115 -18.11 9.87 5.63
N THR A 116 -18.48 11.13 5.60
CA THR A 116 -19.28 11.72 4.53
C THR A 116 -18.36 12.18 3.41
N ILE A 117 -18.71 11.83 2.15
CA ILE A 117 -17.99 12.32 0.98
C ILE A 117 -18.44 13.77 0.70
N GLU A 118 -17.49 14.68 0.74
CA GLU A 118 -17.70 16.10 0.48
C GLU A 118 -16.83 16.58 -0.67
N GLU A 119 -17.33 17.59 -1.40
CA GLU A 119 -16.50 18.34 -2.32
C GLU A 119 -15.82 19.49 -1.57
N ILE A 120 -14.51 19.61 -1.68
CA ILE A 120 -13.78 20.72 -1.08
C ILE A 120 -13.96 21.96 -1.93
N THR A 121 -14.47 23.01 -1.30
CA THR A 121 -14.70 24.33 -1.89
C THR A 121 -14.05 25.40 -1.04
N ASP A 122 -13.88 26.63 -1.55
CA ASP A 122 -13.37 27.78 -0.81
C ASP A 122 -14.11 28.04 0.50
N LYS A 123 -15.36 27.57 0.63
CA LYS A 123 -16.18 27.82 1.81
C LYS A 123 -15.91 26.84 2.95
N ASN A 124 -15.53 25.62 2.62
CA ASN A 124 -15.35 24.55 3.60
C ASN A 124 -13.88 24.11 3.80
N PHE A 125 -12.95 24.63 2.98
CA PHE A 125 -11.53 24.38 3.13
C PHE A 125 -10.88 25.46 4.02
N LYS A 126 -10.19 25.02 5.06
CA LYS A 126 -9.51 25.93 6.02
C LYS A 126 -8.01 25.98 5.81
N GLY A 127 -7.46 25.20 4.87
CA GLY A 127 -6.03 25.19 4.55
C GLY A 127 -5.65 26.25 3.51
N GLU A 128 -4.36 26.46 3.34
CA GLU A 128 -3.81 27.39 2.35
C GLU A 128 -3.55 26.73 0.98
N ASP A 129 -3.65 25.41 0.88
CA ASP A 129 -3.35 24.65 -0.32
C ASP A 129 -4.59 24.51 -1.21
N PHE A 130 -4.63 25.29 -2.28
CA PHE A 130 -5.74 25.30 -3.26
C PHE A 130 -5.77 24.08 -4.17
N THR A 131 -4.82 23.14 -4.07
CA THR A 131 -4.81 21.92 -4.92
C THR A 131 -5.98 20.98 -4.62
N TYR A 132 -6.59 21.11 -3.46
CA TYR A 132 -7.74 20.30 -3.04
C TYR A 132 -9.09 20.84 -3.48
N LEU A 133 -9.17 22.05 -4.04
CA LEU A 133 -10.44 22.64 -4.45
C LEU A 133 -11.06 21.87 -5.64
N GLY A 134 -12.35 21.52 -5.51
CA GLY A 134 -13.07 20.73 -6.50
C GLY A 134 -12.84 19.21 -6.39
N VAL A 135 -12.01 18.75 -5.45
CA VAL A 135 -11.78 17.33 -5.20
C VAL A 135 -12.86 16.79 -4.27
N LYS A 136 -13.38 15.60 -4.57
CA LYS A 136 -14.27 14.89 -3.65
C LYS A 136 -13.42 14.19 -2.62
N THR A 137 -13.57 14.59 -1.37
CA THR A 137 -12.80 14.05 -0.26
C THR A 137 -13.71 13.58 0.86
N ILE A 138 -13.14 12.84 1.78
CA ILE A 138 -13.75 12.48 3.03
C ILE A 138 -13.03 13.22 4.13
N ARG A 139 -13.81 13.91 4.96
CA ARG A 139 -13.32 14.47 6.20
C ARG A 139 -13.69 13.55 7.34
N LYS A 140 -12.69 13.14 8.10
CA LYS A 140 -12.89 12.46 9.37
C LYS A 140 -12.18 13.25 10.45
N PHE A 141 -12.95 13.58 11.48
CA PHE A 141 -12.40 14.15 12.69
C PHE A 141 -12.02 13.01 13.62
N TYR A 142 -10.74 12.91 13.97
CA TYR A 142 -10.31 12.05 15.06
C TYR A 142 -10.62 12.70 16.39
N SER A 143 -11.37 11.99 17.22
CA SER A 143 -11.69 12.43 18.59
C SER A 143 -10.60 11.97 19.57
N SER A 144 -9.35 12.30 19.36
CA SER A 144 -8.34 12.20 20.41
C SER A 144 -7.83 13.60 20.68
N MET A 145 -8.21 14.20 21.76
CA MET A 145 -7.80 15.48 22.37
C MET A 145 -7.33 16.65 21.47
N GLU A 146 -7.01 16.39 20.19
CA GLU A 146 -6.76 17.35 19.11
C GLU A 146 -7.54 16.84 17.88
N GLU A 147 -8.46 17.66 17.38
CA GLU A 147 -9.26 17.36 16.18
C GLU A 147 -8.36 17.42 14.95
N GLU A 148 -7.78 16.29 14.55
CA GLU A 148 -7.08 16.19 13.26
C GLU A 148 -8.10 15.88 12.17
N GLU A 149 -8.15 16.72 11.14
CA GLU A 149 -8.97 16.55 9.96
C GLU A 149 -8.18 15.70 8.93
N TYR A 150 -8.67 14.50 8.64
CA TYR A 150 -8.07 13.66 7.61
C TYR A 150 -8.79 13.90 6.28
N ILE A 151 -8.02 14.29 5.26
CA ILE A 151 -8.56 14.58 3.92
C ILE A 151 -8.05 13.50 2.97
N PHE A 152 -8.99 12.76 2.36
CA PHE A 152 -8.68 11.81 1.31
C PHE A 152 -9.08 12.38 -0.05
N ASP A 153 -8.21 12.27 -1.04
CA ASP A 153 -8.62 12.39 -2.43
C ASP A 153 -9.25 11.07 -2.88
N VAL A 154 -10.59 11.01 -2.83
CA VAL A 154 -11.37 9.82 -3.18
C VAL A 154 -11.04 9.29 -4.57
N LYS A 155 -10.80 10.20 -5.52
CA LYS A 155 -10.49 9.81 -6.91
C LYS A 155 -9.09 9.24 -7.00
N ALA A 156 -8.09 9.99 -6.53
CA ALA A 156 -6.69 9.56 -6.61
C ALA A 156 -6.46 8.24 -5.87
N THR A 157 -6.97 8.12 -4.64
CA THR A 157 -6.88 6.87 -3.85
C THR A 157 -7.57 5.70 -4.53
N THR A 158 -8.74 5.93 -5.17
CA THR A 158 -9.43 4.86 -5.91
C THR A 158 -8.66 4.44 -7.15
N ASP A 159 -8.15 5.39 -7.92
CA ASP A 159 -7.40 5.12 -9.14
C ASP A 159 -6.11 4.33 -8.80
N GLU A 160 -5.36 4.75 -7.78
CA GLU A 160 -4.15 4.07 -7.33
C GLU A 160 -4.44 2.64 -6.79
N PHE A 161 -5.53 2.46 -6.05
CA PHE A 161 -5.95 1.12 -5.62
C PHE A 161 -6.28 0.20 -6.80
N ASN A 162 -6.92 0.73 -7.85
CA ASN A 162 -7.20 -0.05 -9.05
C ASN A 162 -5.91 -0.39 -9.81
N GLU A 163 -4.94 0.51 -9.88
CA GLU A 163 -3.62 0.24 -10.46
C GLU A 163 -2.90 -0.89 -9.68
N LEU A 164 -2.97 -0.89 -8.35
CA LEU A 164 -2.43 -1.97 -7.53
C LEU A 164 -3.11 -3.32 -7.84
N LYS A 165 -4.45 -3.33 -8.00
CA LYS A 165 -5.20 -4.54 -8.40
C LYS A 165 -4.76 -5.05 -9.77
N GLU A 166 -4.64 -4.16 -10.75
CA GLU A 166 -4.18 -4.51 -12.10
C GLU A 166 -2.77 -5.08 -12.08
N PHE A 167 -1.89 -4.50 -11.26
CA PHE A 167 -0.53 -4.99 -11.08
C PHE A 167 -0.52 -6.43 -10.53
N TYR A 168 -1.25 -6.70 -9.44
CA TYR A 168 -1.36 -8.06 -8.90
C TYR A 168 -1.96 -9.06 -9.88
N ASN A 169 -2.98 -8.66 -10.63
CA ASN A 169 -3.58 -9.51 -11.67
C ASN A 169 -2.56 -9.86 -12.76
N LYS A 170 -1.74 -8.90 -13.16
CA LYS A 170 -0.68 -9.13 -14.14
C LYS A 170 0.35 -10.12 -13.64
N LEU A 171 0.85 -9.97 -12.41
CA LEU A 171 1.78 -10.90 -11.80
C LEU A 171 1.18 -12.30 -11.68
N ALA A 172 -0.06 -12.41 -11.23
CA ALA A 172 -0.77 -13.69 -11.07
C ALA A 172 -0.92 -14.42 -12.43
N ASN A 173 -1.28 -13.70 -13.49
CA ASN A 173 -1.44 -14.26 -14.83
C ASN A 173 -0.11 -14.77 -15.42
N GLU A 174 0.98 -14.11 -15.09
CA GLU A 174 2.31 -14.47 -15.58
C GLU A 174 3.09 -15.39 -14.62
N ASN A 175 2.47 -15.84 -13.52
CA ASN A 175 3.07 -16.70 -12.49
C ASN A 175 4.34 -16.10 -11.89
N LEU A 176 4.31 -14.80 -11.63
CA LEU A 176 5.41 -14.07 -11.03
C LEU A 176 5.24 -13.96 -9.51
N ALA A 177 6.38 -13.85 -8.83
CA ALA A 177 6.49 -13.49 -7.44
C ALA A 177 6.55 -11.96 -7.28
N LEU A 178 6.46 -11.50 -6.06
CA LEU A 178 6.49 -10.09 -5.70
C LEU A 178 7.67 -9.80 -4.78
N TYR A 179 8.33 -8.68 -5.03
CA TYR A 179 9.25 -8.03 -4.13
C TYR A 179 8.80 -6.59 -3.89
N ILE A 180 8.83 -6.14 -2.64
CA ILE A 180 8.45 -4.78 -2.24
C ILE A 180 9.61 -4.15 -1.49
N TYR A 181 9.94 -2.93 -1.87
CA TYR A 181 10.98 -2.13 -1.22
C TYR A 181 10.43 -0.78 -0.77
N ILE A 182 10.80 -0.35 0.45
CA ILE A 182 10.42 0.95 1.04
C ILE A 182 11.56 1.94 0.85
N PHE A 183 11.22 3.18 0.47
CA PHE A 183 12.15 4.31 0.40
C PHE A 183 11.92 5.28 1.56
#